data_d7dbe12671361eee74e0578989c13591
#
_entry.id   d7dbe12671361eee74e0578989c13591
#
_cell.length_a   1.000
_cell.length_b   1.000
_cell.length_c   1.000
_cell.angle_alpha   90.00
_cell.angle_beta   90.00
_cell.angle_gamma   90.00
#
_symmetry.space_group_name_H-M   'P 1'
#
loop_
_entity.id
_entity.type
_entity.pdbx_description
1 polymer ?
#
loop_
_entity_poly.entity_id
_entity_poly.type
_entity_poly.pdbx_seq_one_letter_code
_entity_poly.pdbx_strand_id
1 'polypeptide(L)'
;AWYGAASVIGTYFGVDDAINVVKEMASTVTDLNTQITELAKVSEASSSQIYADFSSYANIAKQVRGTISDTISATADWSKNGYNLPDAKQLAEVSQLYKNVGDGIDINTANESLISTLRGFQLNPDQAEHIVDVFNEVSNNEAISSAGIGEALQRSAASFNVASTSLEKSVALVSATNSVLQDPEKVGKQILAYLYSNVMKIKVAISVKILRRTRPRKDYNVCFNY
;
A
#
# COMPACT_ATOMS: atom_id res chain seq x y z
N ALA A 1 38.32 16.81 -8.60
CA ALA A 1 37.90 15.57 -9.25
C ALA A 1 36.77 15.82 -10.28
N TRP A 2 35.80 16.72 -10.04
CA TRP A 2 34.68 17.02 -10.93
C TRP A 2 35.05 17.70 -12.25
N TYR A 3 36.04 18.59 -12.25
CA TYR A 3 36.51 19.27 -13.47
C TYR A 3 37.13 18.31 -14.50
N GLY A 4 37.74 17.23 -14.05
CA GLY A 4 38.30 16.23 -14.95
C GLY A 4 37.26 15.40 -15.69
N ALA A 5 36.16 15.02 -15.02
CA ALA A 5 35.07 14.28 -15.63
C ALA A 5 34.29 15.14 -16.66
N ALA A 6 34.02 16.40 -16.35
CA ALA A 6 33.35 17.32 -17.26
C ALA A 6 34.17 17.60 -18.53
N SER A 7 35.51 17.66 -18.45
CA SER A 7 36.39 17.86 -19.60
C SER A 7 36.43 16.64 -20.54
N VAL A 8 36.41 15.42 -19.97
CA VAL A 8 36.38 14.19 -20.76
C VAL A 8 35.05 14.02 -21.48
N ILE A 9 33.92 14.29 -20.79
CA ILE A 9 32.58 14.22 -21.37
C ILE A 9 32.43 15.26 -22.50
N GLY A 10 32.87 16.49 -22.27
CA GLY A 10 32.83 17.56 -23.29
C GLY A 10 33.65 17.27 -24.55
N THR A 11 34.70 16.44 -24.46
CA THR A 11 35.53 16.03 -25.59
C THR A 11 34.81 15.01 -26.49
N TYR A 12 33.95 14.19 -25.93
CA TYR A 12 33.25 13.12 -26.65
C TYR A 12 31.83 13.49 -27.12
N PHE A 13 31.13 14.36 -26.41
CA PHE A 13 29.69 14.64 -26.63
C PHE A 13 29.39 16.10 -26.97
N GLY A 14 30.37 16.99 -27.02
CA GLY A 14 30.16 18.43 -27.17
C GLY A 14 29.89 19.12 -25.82
N VAL A 15 30.08 20.45 -25.79
CA VAL A 15 30.01 21.24 -24.55
C VAL A 15 28.57 21.32 -24.00
N ASP A 16 27.59 21.44 -24.88
CA ASP A 16 26.18 21.56 -24.49
C ASP A 16 25.65 20.24 -23.92
N ASP A 17 26.02 19.11 -24.51
CA ASP A 17 25.68 17.78 -24.00
C ASP A 17 26.35 17.51 -22.67
N ALA A 18 27.62 17.91 -22.49
CA ALA A 18 28.33 17.81 -21.22
C ALA A 18 27.66 18.63 -20.10
N ILE A 19 27.20 19.84 -20.41
CA ILE A 19 26.47 20.70 -19.47
C ILE A 19 25.14 20.06 -19.06
N ASN A 20 24.41 19.48 -20.02
CA ASN A 20 23.14 18.80 -19.73
C ASN A 20 23.35 17.56 -18.84
N VAL A 21 24.34 16.72 -19.13
CA VAL A 21 24.70 15.57 -18.29
C VAL A 21 25.06 15.99 -16.86
N VAL A 22 25.83 17.09 -16.70
CA VAL A 22 26.18 17.61 -15.36
C VAL A 22 24.94 18.13 -14.62
N LYS A 23 24.01 18.80 -15.33
CA LYS A 23 22.74 19.26 -14.73
C LYS A 23 21.87 18.09 -14.29
N GLU A 24 21.74 17.05 -15.11
CA GLU A 24 20.99 15.84 -14.77
C GLU A 24 21.59 15.11 -13.56
N MET A 25 22.92 14.99 -13.51
CA MET A 25 23.61 14.43 -12.34
C MET A 25 23.38 15.27 -11.07
N ALA A 26 23.44 16.60 -11.17
CA ALA A 26 23.19 17.49 -10.05
C ALA A 26 21.74 17.39 -9.57
N SER A 27 20.77 17.32 -10.48
CA SER A 27 19.36 17.10 -10.17
C SER A 27 19.17 15.78 -9.44
N THR A 28 19.72 14.69 -9.97
CA THR A 28 19.63 13.36 -9.35
C THR A 28 20.19 13.34 -7.93
N VAL A 29 21.34 13.98 -7.69
CA VAL A 29 21.94 14.08 -6.33
C VAL A 29 21.05 14.90 -5.40
N THR A 30 20.45 15.98 -5.89
CA THR A 30 19.55 16.83 -5.11
C THR A 30 18.28 16.06 -4.74
N ASP A 31 17.71 15.32 -5.68
CA ASP A 31 16.52 14.49 -5.46
C ASP A 31 16.79 13.39 -4.42
N LEU A 32 17.90 12.67 -4.55
CA LEU A 32 18.30 11.66 -3.58
C LEU A 32 18.51 12.24 -2.17
N ASN A 33 19.17 13.41 -2.07
CA ASN A 33 19.35 14.07 -0.79
C ASN A 33 18.01 14.49 -0.16
N THR A 34 17.06 14.93 -0.98
CA THR A 34 15.69 15.25 -0.55
C THR A 34 15.00 14.00 -0.01
N GLN A 35 15.01 12.89 -0.75
CA GLN A 35 14.40 11.62 -0.32
C GLN A 35 15.02 11.08 0.97
N ILE A 36 16.36 11.14 1.11
CA ILE A 36 17.06 10.75 2.34
C ILE A 36 16.62 11.63 3.53
N THR A 37 16.47 12.93 3.30
CA THR A 37 16.02 13.85 4.34
C THR A 37 14.57 13.57 4.75
N GLU A 38 13.69 13.26 3.81
CA GLU A 38 12.31 12.87 4.11
C GLU A 38 12.24 11.56 4.86
N LEU A 39 13.02 10.54 4.46
CA LEU A 39 13.11 9.28 5.19
C LEU A 39 13.63 9.49 6.63
N ALA A 40 14.66 10.32 6.82
CA ALA A 40 15.18 10.62 8.15
C ALA A 40 14.18 11.33 9.06
N LYS A 41 13.24 12.12 8.51
CA LYS A 41 12.18 12.76 9.30
C LYS A 41 11.12 11.79 9.83
N VAL A 42 10.93 10.68 9.15
CA VAL A 42 9.81 9.75 9.43
C VAL A 42 10.26 8.40 9.95
N SER A 43 11.56 8.11 9.92
CA SER A 43 12.19 6.93 10.49
C SER A 43 12.99 7.31 11.75
N GLU A 44 13.38 6.31 12.53
CA GLU A 44 14.27 6.51 13.68
C GLU A 44 15.74 6.72 13.27
N ALA A 45 16.07 6.63 11.98
CA ALA A 45 17.41 6.73 11.44
C ALA A 45 17.77 8.18 11.08
N SER A 46 18.99 8.57 11.42
CA SER A 46 19.56 9.85 10.94
C SER A 46 19.94 9.78 9.46
N SER A 47 20.02 10.93 8.78
CA SER A 47 20.49 10.99 7.39
C SER A 47 21.85 10.31 7.21
N SER A 48 22.78 10.45 8.17
CA SER A 48 24.11 9.81 8.10
C SER A 48 24.02 8.27 8.16
N GLN A 49 23.09 7.71 8.93
CA GLN A 49 22.84 6.27 8.97
C GLN A 49 22.24 5.76 7.64
N ILE A 50 21.32 6.51 7.06
CA ILE A 50 20.72 6.20 5.75
C ILE A 50 21.78 6.26 4.65
N TYR A 51 22.68 7.25 4.68
CA TYR A 51 23.83 7.31 3.76
C TYR A 51 24.79 6.14 3.94
N ALA A 52 25.06 5.73 5.18
CA ALA A 52 25.92 4.58 5.44
C ALA A 52 25.31 3.27 4.90
N ASP A 53 23.98 3.18 4.86
CA ASP A 53 23.23 2.01 4.34
C ASP A 53 22.80 2.17 2.86
N PHE A 54 23.31 3.18 2.16
CA PHE A 54 22.91 3.50 0.78
C PHE A 54 23.06 2.33 -0.19
N SER A 55 24.08 1.48 0.03
CA SER A 55 24.29 0.27 -0.77
C SER A 55 23.12 -0.72 -0.67
N SER A 56 22.43 -0.78 0.46
CA SER A 56 21.24 -1.62 0.63
C SER A 56 20.11 -1.16 -0.30
N TYR A 57 19.82 0.15 -0.34
CA TYR A 57 18.82 0.73 -1.23
C TYR A 57 19.18 0.55 -2.72
N ALA A 58 20.47 0.70 -3.05
CA ALA A 58 20.96 0.46 -4.41
C ALA A 58 20.81 -1.01 -4.84
N ASN A 59 21.05 -1.95 -3.93
CA ASN A 59 20.87 -3.37 -4.20
C ASN A 59 19.39 -3.72 -4.43
N ILE A 60 18.49 -3.22 -3.59
CA ILE A 60 17.03 -3.38 -3.77
C ILE A 60 16.63 -2.85 -5.14
N ALA A 61 16.97 -1.59 -5.44
CA ALA A 61 16.64 -0.95 -6.72
C ALA A 61 17.14 -1.78 -7.92
N LYS A 62 18.35 -2.36 -7.82
CA LYS A 62 18.91 -3.21 -8.86
C LYS A 62 18.15 -4.53 -9.01
N GLN A 63 17.78 -5.18 -7.91
CA GLN A 63 17.04 -6.46 -7.92
C GLN A 63 15.68 -6.32 -8.60
N VAL A 64 14.95 -5.26 -8.27
CA VAL A 64 13.61 -5.01 -8.81
C VAL A 64 13.61 -4.15 -10.08
N ARG A 65 14.79 -3.82 -10.64
CA ARG A 65 14.94 -2.93 -11.81
C ARG A 65 14.25 -1.57 -11.63
N GLY A 66 14.26 -1.08 -10.40
CA GLY A 66 13.72 0.22 -10.02
C GLY A 66 14.80 1.30 -9.89
N THR A 67 14.43 2.46 -9.34
CA THR A 67 15.36 3.54 -9.02
C THR A 67 15.67 3.58 -7.52
N ILE A 68 16.84 4.07 -7.17
CA ILE A 68 17.22 4.27 -5.75
C ILE A 68 16.29 5.31 -5.12
N SER A 69 15.93 6.35 -5.85
CA SER A 69 14.99 7.39 -5.40
C SER A 69 13.63 6.79 -5.03
N ASP A 70 13.05 5.96 -5.91
CA ASP A 70 11.78 5.26 -5.64
C ASP A 70 11.90 4.33 -4.42
N THR A 71 13.04 3.64 -4.25
CA THR A 71 13.26 2.76 -3.10
C THR A 71 13.26 3.54 -1.79
N ILE A 72 13.97 4.66 -1.73
CA ILE A 72 14.05 5.51 -0.54
C ILE A 72 12.70 6.18 -0.27
N SER A 73 12.02 6.69 -1.31
CA SER A 73 10.69 7.28 -1.19
C SER A 73 9.66 6.29 -0.68
N ALA A 74 9.61 5.10 -1.27
CA ALA A 74 8.72 4.03 -0.81
C ALA A 74 9.02 3.64 0.65
N THR A 75 10.31 3.52 1.03
CA THR A 75 10.69 3.25 2.42
C THR A 75 10.19 4.34 3.36
N ALA A 76 10.25 5.61 2.95
CA ALA A 76 9.73 6.72 3.75
C ALA A 76 8.21 6.62 3.93
N ASP A 77 7.46 6.27 2.89
CA ASP A 77 6.01 6.11 2.98
C ASP A 77 5.61 4.94 3.90
N TRP A 78 6.32 3.83 3.84
CA TRP A 78 6.11 2.72 4.76
C TRP A 78 6.44 3.11 6.21
N SER A 79 7.55 3.85 6.43
CA SER A 79 7.92 4.37 7.76
C SER A 79 6.90 5.36 8.31
N LYS A 80 6.32 6.27 7.49
CA LYS A 80 5.18 7.13 7.87
C LYS A 80 3.98 6.33 8.35
N ASN A 81 3.81 5.13 7.82
CA ASN A 81 2.75 4.22 8.21
C ASN A 81 3.09 3.36 9.45
N GLY A 82 4.19 3.65 10.13
CA GLY A 82 4.55 3.04 11.41
C GLY A 82 5.27 1.71 11.31
N TYR A 83 5.77 1.35 10.12
CA TYR A 83 6.67 0.21 9.96
C TYR A 83 8.09 0.60 10.35
N ASN A 84 8.81 -0.29 11.04
CA ASN A 84 10.22 -0.08 11.34
C ASN A 84 11.06 -0.09 10.06
N LEU A 85 12.28 0.43 10.11
CA LEU A 85 13.11 0.61 8.90
C LEU A 85 13.43 -0.70 8.14
N PRO A 86 13.73 -1.84 8.80
CA PRO A 86 13.89 -3.12 8.10
C PRO A 86 12.64 -3.55 7.35
N ASP A 87 11.47 -3.55 7.99
CA ASP A 87 10.19 -3.92 7.36
C ASP A 87 9.82 -2.93 6.25
N ALA A 88 10.03 -1.63 6.48
CA ALA A 88 9.78 -0.60 5.48
C ALA A 88 10.63 -0.78 4.21
N LYS A 89 11.89 -1.21 4.32
CA LYS A 89 12.74 -1.53 3.17
C LYS A 89 12.25 -2.75 2.40
N GLN A 90 11.88 -3.82 3.12
CA GLN A 90 11.30 -5.01 2.49
C GLN A 90 10.00 -4.68 1.76
N LEU A 91 9.12 -3.90 2.38
CA LEU A 91 7.87 -3.46 1.78
C LEU A 91 8.08 -2.52 0.59
N ALA A 92 9.12 -1.67 0.64
CA ALA A 92 9.51 -0.83 -0.50
C ALA A 92 10.01 -1.65 -1.70
N GLU A 93 10.70 -2.77 -1.45
CA GLU A 93 11.08 -3.73 -2.49
C GLU A 93 9.84 -4.32 -3.17
N VAL A 94 8.88 -4.81 -2.37
CA VAL A 94 7.61 -5.35 -2.88
C VAL A 94 6.79 -4.28 -3.62
N SER A 95 6.79 -3.04 -3.16
CA SER A 95 6.10 -1.93 -3.84
C SER A 95 6.69 -1.66 -5.23
N GLN A 96 8.00 -1.71 -5.37
CA GLN A 96 8.65 -1.59 -6.68
C GLN A 96 8.41 -2.81 -7.57
N LEU A 97 8.39 -4.02 -7.00
CA LEU A 97 8.00 -5.22 -7.73
C LEU A 97 6.57 -5.04 -8.27
N TYR A 98 5.65 -4.58 -7.44
CA TYR A 98 4.26 -4.33 -7.84
C TYR A 98 4.15 -3.25 -8.92
N LYS A 99 4.91 -2.15 -8.82
CA LYS A 99 5.01 -1.14 -9.89
C LYS A 99 5.44 -1.76 -11.22
N ASN A 100 6.37 -2.72 -11.20
CA ASN A 100 6.92 -3.32 -12.41
C ASN A 100 6.00 -4.36 -13.05
N VAL A 101 5.24 -5.12 -12.26
CA VAL A 101 4.33 -6.16 -12.75
C VAL A 101 2.91 -5.66 -12.98
N GLY A 102 2.55 -4.54 -12.35
CA GLY A 102 1.24 -3.90 -12.52
C GLY A 102 1.20 -3.00 -13.74
N ASP A 103 0.10 -3.01 -14.49
CA ASP A 103 -0.08 -2.25 -15.71
C ASP A 103 -0.18 -0.74 -15.45
N GLY A 104 0.93 -0.02 -15.63
CA GLY A 104 0.98 1.43 -15.53
C GLY A 104 0.86 2.00 -14.11
N ILE A 105 1.14 1.21 -13.09
CA ILE A 105 1.13 1.64 -11.69
C ILE A 105 2.40 2.44 -11.38
N ASP A 106 2.24 3.62 -10.80
CA ASP A 106 3.35 4.38 -10.21
C ASP A 106 3.65 3.91 -8.77
N ILE A 107 4.79 4.32 -8.22
CA ILE A 107 5.24 3.87 -6.90
C ILE A 107 4.30 4.30 -5.77
N ASN A 108 3.67 5.48 -5.88
CA ASN A 108 2.76 5.99 -4.86
C ASN A 108 1.47 5.14 -4.85
N THR A 109 0.89 4.90 -6.02
CA THR A 109 -0.28 4.02 -6.19
C THR A 109 0.01 2.60 -5.69
N ALA A 110 1.20 2.06 -5.98
CA ALA A 110 1.62 0.75 -5.47
C ALA A 110 1.68 0.74 -3.93
N ASN A 111 2.33 1.74 -3.32
CA ASN A 111 2.40 1.89 -1.87
C ASN A 111 1.02 1.99 -1.24
N GLU A 112 0.17 2.90 -1.72
CA GLU A 112 -1.18 3.12 -1.17
C GLU A 112 -2.05 1.86 -1.22
N SER A 113 -1.99 1.13 -2.33
CA SER A 113 -2.73 -0.12 -2.51
C SER A 113 -2.27 -1.21 -1.53
N LEU A 114 -0.96 -1.40 -1.40
CA LEU A 114 -0.38 -2.38 -0.48
C LEU A 114 -0.60 -2.01 0.99
N ILE A 115 -0.38 -0.74 1.37
CA ILE A 115 -0.62 -0.26 2.73
C ILE A 115 -2.08 -0.48 3.12
N SER A 116 -3.01 -0.10 2.25
CA SER A 116 -4.43 -0.23 2.51
C SER A 116 -4.86 -1.69 2.65
N THR A 117 -4.31 -2.57 1.81
CA THR A 117 -4.61 -4.00 1.84
C THR A 117 -4.01 -4.67 3.06
N LEU A 118 -2.71 -4.49 3.34
CA LEU A 118 -2.05 -5.04 4.53
C LEU A 118 -2.76 -4.63 5.82
N ARG A 119 -3.03 -3.34 5.98
CA ARG A 119 -3.71 -2.83 7.18
C ARG A 119 -5.17 -3.23 7.23
N GLY A 120 -5.86 -3.18 6.11
CA GLY A 120 -7.27 -3.53 6.04
C GLY A 120 -7.54 -4.97 6.42
N PHE A 121 -6.73 -5.90 5.96
CA PHE A 121 -6.81 -7.32 6.31
C PHE A 121 -6.01 -7.71 7.56
N GLN A 122 -5.25 -6.77 8.17
CA GLN A 122 -4.36 -7.02 9.31
C GLN A 122 -3.30 -8.08 9.01
N LEU A 123 -2.73 -8.02 7.81
CA LEU A 123 -1.68 -8.92 7.35
C LEU A 123 -0.30 -8.45 7.83
N ASN A 124 0.63 -9.39 7.97
CA ASN A 124 2.01 -9.09 8.31
C ASN A 124 2.80 -8.61 7.07
N PRO A 125 3.93 -7.89 7.25
CA PRO A 125 4.75 -7.41 6.13
C PRO A 125 5.22 -8.50 5.16
N ASP A 126 5.51 -9.70 5.64
CA ASP A 126 5.91 -10.88 4.86
C ASP A 126 4.84 -11.39 3.87
N GLN A 127 3.61 -10.96 4.05
CA GLN A 127 2.49 -11.30 3.16
C GLN A 127 2.30 -10.31 2.00
N ALA A 128 3.11 -9.26 1.92
CA ALA A 128 2.96 -8.23 0.90
C ALA A 128 3.19 -8.77 -0.53
N GLU A 129 4.16 -9.66 -0.71
CA GLU A 129 4.42 -10.29 -2.00
C GLU A 129 3.23 -11.14 -2.45
N HIS A 130 2.62 -11.89 -1.52
CA HIS A 130 1.39 -12.65 -1.81
C HIS A 130 0.22 -11.77 -2.27
N ILE A 131 0.11 -10.54 -1.72
CA ILE A 131 -0.91 -9.58 -2.21
C ILE A 131 -0.65 -9.24 -3.68
N VAL A 132 0.60 -8.97 -4.05
CA VAL A 132 0.99 -8.65 -5.43
C VAL A 132 0.69 -9.83 -6.36
N ASP A 133 1.01 -11.05 -5.92
CA ASP A 133 0.72 -12.27 -6.69
C ASP A 133 -0.77 -12.44 -6.95
N VAL A 134 -1.62 -12.26 -5.93
CA VAL A 134 -3.08 -12.35 -6.06
C VAL A 134 -3.62 -11.26 -7.00
N PHE A 135 -3.11 -10.04 -6.90
CA PHE A 135 -3.55 -8.94 -7.77
C PHE A 135 -3.15 -9.19 -9.22
N ASN A 136 -1.92 -9.64 -9.44
CA ASN A 136 -1.39 -9.93 -10.76
C ASN A 136 -2.10 -11.13 -11.40
N GLU A 137 -2.32 -12.20 -10.66
CA GLU A 137 -3.05 -13.38 -11.15
C GLU A 137 -4.47 -13.01 -11.60
N VAL A 138 -5.20 -12.22 -10.81
CA VAL A 138 -6.57 -11.83 -11.16
C VAL A 138 -6.57 -10.82 -12.32
N SER A 139 -5.66 -9.85 -12.35
CA SER A 139 -5.60 -8.88 -13.46
C SER A 139 -5.25 -9.51 -14.80
N ASN A 140 -4.48 -10.60 -14.80
CA ASN A 140 -4.14 -11.33 -16.02
C ASN A 140 -5.29 -12.19 -16.57
N ASN A 141 -6.26 -12.54 -15.74
CA ASN A 141 -7.33 -13.46 -16.09
C ASN A 141 -8.72 -12.80 -16.14
N GLU A 142 -8.88 -11.61 -15.57
CA GLU A 142 -10.18 -10.96 -15.39
C GLU A 142 -10.17 -9.52 -15.94
N ALA A 143 -11.35 -8.95 -16.17
CA ALA A 143 -11.52 -7.61 -16.71
C ALA A 143 -11.37 -6.50 -15.65
N ILE A 144 -10.27 -6.54 -14.89
CA ILE A 144 -9.89 -5.52 -13.92
C ILE A 144 -8.37 -5.44 -13.86
N SER A 145 -7.79 -4.25 -13.85
CA SER A 145 -6.35 -4.07 -13.66
C SER A 145 -5.95 -4.30 -12.20
N SER A 146 -4.69 -4.64 -11.97
CA SER A 146 -4.15 -4.76 -10.60
C SER A 146 -4.25 -3.44 -9.84
N ALA A 147 -4.08 -2.28 -10.49
CA ALA A 147 -4.37 -0.97 -9.92
C ALA A 147 -5.83 -0.82 -9.51
N GLY A 148 -6.77 -1.25 -10.35
CA GLY A 148 -8.20 -1.21 -10.03
C GLY A 148 -8.58 -2.11 -8.86
N ILE A 149 -7.95 -3.28 -8.71
CA ILE A 149 -8.12 -4.12 -7.52
C ILE A 149 -7.66 -3.36 -6.28
N GLY A 150 -6.46 -2.76 -6.32
CA GLY A 150 -5.92 -1.94 -5.23
C GLY A 150 -6.84 -0.78 -4.86
N GLU A 151 -7.35 -0.03 -5.84
CA GLU A 151 -8.29 1.09 -5.64
C GLU A 151 -9.58 0.66 -4.96
N ALA A 152 -10.17 -0.46 -5.38
CA ALA A 152 -11.37 -1.00 -4.75
C ALA A 152 -11.10 -1.43 -3.30
N LEU A 153 -9.96 -2.08 -3.04
CA LEU A 153 -9.57 -2.55 -1.70
C LEU A 153 -9.16 -1.41 -0.76
N GLN A 154 -8.63 -0.28 -1.24
CA GLN A 154 -8.39 0.91 -0.40
C GLN A 154 -9.65 1.30 0.39
N ARG A 155 -10.83 1.09 -0.16
CA ARG A 155 -12.12 1.44 0.46
C ARG A 155 -12.78 0.28 1.18
N SER A 156 -12.51 -0.96 0.80
CA SER A 156 -13.29 -2.12 1.24
C SER A 156 -12.52 -3.16 2.06
N ALA A 157 -11.18 -3.15 2.05
CA ALA A 157 -10.36 -4.17 2.70
C ALA A 157 -10.69 -4.39 4.19
N ALA A 158 -10.80 -3.30 4.97
CA ALA A 158 -11.16 -3.38 6.37
C ALA A 158 -12.55 -4.00 6.60
N SER A 159 -13.50 -3.74 5.70
CA SER A 159 -14.86 -4.29 5.80
C SER A 159 -14.89 -5.77 5.45
N PHE A 160 -14.09 -6.21 4.49
CA PHE A 160 -13.88 -7.62 4.19
C PHE A 160 -13.29 -8.38 5.37
N ASN A 161 -12.28 -7.81 6.03
CA ASN A 161 -11.68 -8.38 7.22
C ASN A 161 -12.70 -8.51 8.36
N VAL A 162 -13.50 -7.46 8.63
CA VAL A 162 -14.59 -7.52 9.63
C VAL A 162 -15.63 -8.57 9.29
N ALA A 163 -15.87 -8.83 8.00
CA ALA A 163 -16.74 -9.90 7.51
C ALA A 163 -16.05 -11.29 7.50
N SER A 164 -14.80 -11.38 7.98
CA SER A 164 -14.00 -12.62 8.00
C SER A 164 -13.81 -13.24 6.61
N THR A 165 -13.67 -12.40 5.58
CA THR A 165 -13.41 -12.83 4.21
C THR A 165 -11.91 -12.79 3.94
N SER A 166 -11.36 -13.84 3.32
CA SER A 166 -9.93 -13.86 2.95
C SER A 166 -9.63 -12.87 1.81
N LEU A 167 -8.34 -12.55 1.63
CA LEU A 167 -7.87 -11.68 0.55
C LEU A 167 -8.35 -12.18 -0.82
N GLU A 168 -8.14 -13.46 -1.13
CA GLU A 168 -8.44 -14.06 -2.43
C GLU A 168 -9.95 -13.99 -2.74
N LYS A 169 -10.79 -14.32 -1.75
CA LYS A 169 -12.25 -14.22 -1.89
C LYS A 169 -12.70 -12.78 -2.08
N SER A 170 -12.04 -11.84 -1.41
CA SER A 170 -12.35 -10.42 -1.51
C SER A 170 -11.97 -9.88 -2.89
N VAL A 171 -10.80 -10.24 -3.41
CA VAL A 171 -10.35 -9.88 -4.76
C VAL A 171 -11.27 -10.49 -5.82
N ALA A 172 -11.66 -11.76 -5.67
CA ALA A 172 -12.63 -12.39 -6.58
C ALA A 172 -13.99 -11.67 -6.58
N LEU A 173 -14.47 -11.22 -5.42
CA LEU A 173 -15.71 -10.44 -5.31
C LEU A 173 -15.58 -9.06 -5.97
N VAL A 174 -14.44 -8.39 -5.78
CA VAL A 174 -14.11 -7.13 -6.44
C VAL A 174 -14.12 -7.30 -7.95
N SER A 175 -13.43 -8.31 -8.48
CA SER A 175 -13.39 -8.61 -9.91
C SER A 175 -14.78 -8.91 -10.48
N ALA A 176 -15.53 -9.80 -9.85
CA ALA A 176 -16.88 -10.15 -10.26
C ALA A 176 -17.83 -8.94 -10.25
N THR A 177 -17.68 -8.03 -9.29
CA THR A 177 -18.49 -6.81 -9.24
C THR A 177 -18.03 -5.82 -10.30
N ASN A 178 -16.72 -5.72 -10.55
CA ASN A 178 -16.16 -4.82 -11.57
C ASN A 178 -16.53 -5.26 -12.98
N SER A 179 -16.72 -6.54 -13.25
CA SER A 179 -17.14 -7.02 -14.57
C SER A 179 -18.46 -6.40 -15.04
N VAL A 180 -19.30 -5.95 -14.08
CA VAL A 180 -20.58 -5.29 -14.34
C VAL A 180 -20.46 -3.76 -14.28
N LEU A 181 -19.77 -3.23 -13.26
CA LEU A 181 -19.74 -1.79 -13.00
C LEU A 181 -18.68 -1.04 -13.80
N GLN A 182 -17.57 -1.71 -14.17
CA GLN A 182 -16.43 -1.14 -14.91
C GLN A 182 -15.87 0.15 -14.25
N ASP A 183 -15.92 0.23 -12.91
CA ASP A 183 -15.52 1.39 -12.12
C ASP A 183 -15.04 0.90 -10.73
N PRO A 184 -13.74 0.63 -10.56
CA PRO A 184 -13.18 0.08 -9.32
C PRO A 184 -13.46 0.92 -8.08
N GLU A 185 -13.49 2.25 -8.20
CA GLU A 185 -13.83 3.14 -7.09
C GLU A 185 -15.26 2.92 -6.61
N LYS A 186 -16.22 2.83 -7.53
CA LYS A 186 -17.62 2.52 -7.20
C LYS A 186 -17.77 1.12 -6.64
N VAL A 187 -17.05 0.14 -7.20
CA VAL A 187 -17.02 -1.23 -6.66
C VAL A 187 -16.64 -1.22 -5.19
N GLY A 188 -15.51 -0.58 -4.84
CA GLY A 188 -15.06 -0.49 -3.45
C GLY A 188 -16.08 0.16 -2.53
N LYS A 189 -16.69 1.28 -2.95
CA LYS A 189 -17.74 1.99 -2.19
C LYS A 189 -18.99 1.14 -1.99
N GLN A 190 -19.45 0.44 -3.02
CA GLN A 190 -20.65 -0.40 -2.92
C GLN A 190 -20.44 -1.62 -2.04
N ILE A 191 -19.29 -2.28 -2.16
CA ILE A 191 -18.92 -3.40 -1.29
C ILE A 191 -18.83 -2.93 0.16
N LEU A 192 -18.15 -1.81 0.43
CA LEU A 192 -18.09 -1.21 1.75
C LEU A 192 -19.48 -0.99 2.34
N ALA A 193 -20.38 -0.33 1.59
CA ALA A 193 -21.74 -0.03 2.04
C ALA A 193 -22.55 -1.31 2.32
N TYR A 194 -22.45 -2.30 1.45
CA TYR A 194 -23.13 -3.59 1.61
C TYR A 194 -22.65 -4.35 2.86
N LEU A 195 -21.33 -4.51 3.01
CA LEU A 195 -20.75 -5.23 4.15
C LEU A 195 -21.03 -4.49 5.46
N TYR A 196 -20.88 -3.16 5.49
CA TYR A 196 -21.17 -2.35 6.68
C TYR A 196 -22.64 -2.49 7.11
N SER A 197 -23.58 -2.37 6.17
CA SER A 197 -25.00 -2.54 6.43
C SER A 197 -25.32 -3.92 7.04
N ASN A 198 -24.73 -4.98 6.52
CA ASN A 198 -24.98 -6.34 7.02
C ASN A 198 -24.31 -6.61 8.37
N VAL A 199 -23.08 -6.16 8.57
CA VAL A 199 -22.40 -6.28 9.87
C VAL A 199 -23.12 -5.51 10.96
N MET A 200 -23.63 -4.30 10.66
CA MET A 200 -24.42 -3.52 11.62
C MET A 200 -25.74 -4.21 11.96
N LYS A 201 -26.44 -4.79 11.00
CA LYS A 201 -27.66 -5.58 11.25
C LYS A 201 -27.40 -6.76 12.20
N ILE A 202 -26.30 -7.49 11.99
CA ILE A 202 -25.90 -8.61 12.83
C ILE A 202 -25.54 -8.13 14.25
N LYS A 203 -24.75 -7.07 14.39
CA LYS A 203 -24.39 -6.51 15.70
C LYS A 203 -25.63 -6.05 16.47
N VAL A 204 -26.55 -5.37 15.82
CA VAL A 204 -27.82 -4.93 16.44
C VAL A 204 -28.66 -6.13 16.87
N ALA A 205 -28.78 -7.17 16.03
CA ALA A 205 -29.53 -8.37 16.37
C ALA A 205 -28.94 -9.11 17.58
N ILE A 206 -27.61 -9.23 17.64
CA ILE A 206 -26.88 -9.83 18.79
C ILE A 206 -27.11 -9.00 20.06
N SER A 207 -26.95 -7.68 19.99
CA SER A 207 -27.17 -6.77 21.13
C SER A 207 -28.58 -6.88 21.66
N VAL A 208 -29.58 -6.90 20.79
CA VAL A 208 -30.99 -7.07 21.18
C VAL A 208 -31.21 -8.45 21.84
N LYS A 209 -30.57 -9.51 21.31
CA LYS A 209 -30.67 -10.86 21.89
C LYS A 209 -30.03 -10.94 23.28
N ILE A 210 -28.90 -10.27 23.48
CA ILE A 210 -28.24 -10.19 24.79
C ILE A 210 -29.11 -9.40 25.77
N LEU A 211 -29.60 -8.22 25.37
CA LEU A 211 -30.48 -7.39 26.22
C LEU A 211 -31.78 -8.11 26.61
N ARG A 212 -32.34 -8.94 25.73
CA ARG A 212 -33.51 -9.77 26.08
C ARG A 212 -33.16 -10.86 27.10
N ARG A 213 -31.94 -11.43 27.05
CA ARG A 213 -31.51 -12.45 28.00
C ARG A 213 -31.14 -11.88 29.39
N THR A 214 -30.65 -10.65 29.41
CA THR A 214 -30.22 -9.96 30.66
C THR A 214 -31.34 -9.19 31.36
N ARG A 215 -32.53 -9.04 30.74
CA ARG A 215 -33.68 -8.50 31.46
C ARG A 215 -34.13 -9.48 32.54
N PRO A 216 -34.08 -9.12 33.84
CA PRO A 216 -34.67 -9.93 34.87
C PRO A 216 -36.18 -10.08 34.53
N ARG A 217 -36.71 -11.29 34.63
CA ARG A 217 -38.16 -11.51 34.61
C ARG A 217 -38.71 -10.70 35.78
N LYS A 218 -39.42 -9.61 35.49
CA LYS A 218 -40.28 -8.98 36.46
C LYS A 218 -41.44 -9.93 36.62
N ASP A 219 -41.42 -10.73 37.68
CA ASP A 219 -42.55 -11.45 38.19
C ASP A 219 -43.53 -10.39 38.73
N TYR A 220 -44.50 -10.01 37.91
CA TYR A 220 -45.67 -9.23 38.35
C TYR A 220 -46.59 -10.22 39.10
N ASN A 221 -46.21 -10.61 40.29
CA ASN A 221 -47.17 -11.10 41.29
C ASN A 221 -47.79 -9.87 41.91
N VAL A 222 -48.78 -9.29 41.22
CA VAL A 222 -49.71 -8.38 41.86
C VAL A 222 -50.72 -9.26 42.59
N CYS A 223 -50.47 -9.53 43.87
CA CYS A 223 -51.49 -10.04 44.74
C CYS A 223 -52.50 -8.91 44.97
N PHE A 224 -53.62 -9.00 44.26
CA PHE A 224 -54.84 -8.31 44.69
C PHE A 224 -55.40 -9.03 45.90
N ASN A 225 -55.13 -8.52 47.09
CA ASN A 225 -55.93 -8.88 48.27
C ASN A 225 -57.04 -7.86 48.40
N TYR A 226 -58.29 -8.38 48.40
CA TYR A 226 -59.51 -7.69 48.80
C TYR A 226 -59.55 -7.66 50.32
#